data_24335a23c96a6e0da0919c55d1dc32ba
#
_entry.id   24335a23c96a6e0da0919c55d1dc32ba
#
_cell.length_a   1.000
_cell.length_b   1.000
_cell.length_c   1.000
_cell.angle_alpha   90.00
_cell.angle_beta   90.00
_cell.angle_gamma   90.00
#
_symmetry.space_group_name_H-M   'P 1'
#
loop_
_entity.id
_entity.type
_entity.pdbx_description
1 polymer ?
#
loop_
_entity_poly.entity_id
_entity_poly.type
_entity_poly.pdbx_seq_one_letter_code
_entity_poly.pdbx_strand_id
1 'polypeptide(L)'
;MNVTLLSQPRKTETCMINADFLTAPLPDPMDLPEAQTEGPKRFFNRELSWLAFNWRVLEEAENSRVPLLERLRFISISAANLDEFDTVRVAGLRELAVEGNTTPSDDGRTPVEQLSLINADARKLMQSQQAAWIALREELEAEGISVVTRKALTDADKAALNEIFLANVFPVLSPLAIDPAHPFPFIPNEGVSLALQMKREKDGRPLQALLPIPAQIDRFVRLPAPTGETRVLPLEELLLVHINALFPGYTLTGSCTFRVLRDSDLEVEEEAEDLVREFETALKRRRRGHVVRLQVSTGAPEALKREITEQLHVIGDEVVEVLGMIGLARLKELVQDDRPDLMWPNFTPRVPERVQDHEGDMFNAIRQKDMLLHHPYETFDMVVRFLAQAARDPNVVAIKQTLYRTSNESPIVEALCEAAENGKSVTALVE
;
A
#
# COMPACT_ATOMS: atom_id res chain seq x y z
N MET A 1 -42.06 14.74 -37.59
CA MET A 1 -40.80 14.00 -37.84
C MET A 1 -40.62 13.01 -36.69
N ASN A 2 -40.92 11.75 -36.92
CA ASN A 2 -40.82 10.66 -35.95
C ASN A 2 -39.37 10.19 -35.94
N VAL A 3 -38.74 10.23 -34.79
CA VAL A 3 -37.46 9.57 -34.57
C VAL A 3 -37.74 8.28 -33.78
N THR A 4 -37.69 7.17 -34.49
CA THR A 4 -37.80 5.83 -33.92
C THR A 4 -36.42 5.43 -33.36
N LEU A 5 -36.27 5.42 -32.05
CA LEU A 5 -35.12 4.82 -31.37
C LEU A 5 -35.30 3.30 -31.38
N LEU A 6 -34.55 2.62 -32.23
CA LEU A 6 -34.39 1.17 -32.20
C LEU A 6 -33.46 0.82 -30.99
N SER A 7 -34.10 0.35 -29.93
CA SER A 7 -33.37 -0.32 -28.84
C SER A 7 -33.02 -1.75 -29.29
N GLN A 8 -31.75 -1.98 -29.61
CA GLN A 8 -31.26 -3.36 -29.71
C GLN A 8 -31.09 -3.91 -28.28
N PRO A 9 -31.58 -5.14 -28.02
CA PRO A 9 -31.32 -5.78 -26.74
C PRO A 9 -29.82 -6.10 -26.66
N ARG A 10 -29.13 -5.53 -25.67
CA ARG A 10 -27.81 -6.00 -25.29
C ARG A 10 -27.94 -7.46 -24.90
N LYS A 11 -27.24 -8.34 -25.61
CA LYS A 11 -26.99 -9.70 -25.16
C LYS A 11 -26.37 -9.61 -23.78
N THR A 12 -27.10 -9.99 -22.76
CA THR A 12 -26.55 -10.35 -21.45
C THR A 12 -25.68 -11.57 -21.69
N GLU A 13 -24.39 -11.39 -21.89
CA GLU A 13 -23.44 -12.47 -21.66
C GLU A 13 -23.56 -12.82 -20.19
N THR A 14 -24.22 -13.94 -19.93
CA THR A 14 -24.26 -14.57 -18.62
C THR A 14 -22.81 -14.88 -18.29
N CYS A 15 -22.24 -14.14 -17.33
CA CYS A 15 -20.94 -14.46 -16.75
C CYS A 15 -21.06 -15.89 -16.20
N MET A 16 -20.54 -16.86 -16.94
CA MET A 16 -20.44 -18.22 -16.45
C MET A 16 -19.35 -18.21 -15.40
N ILE A 17 -19.75 -18.07 -14.12
CA ILE A 17 -18.89 -18.46 -13.00
C ILE A 17 -18.44 -19.87 -13.35
N ASN A 18 -17.12 -20.05 -13.50
CA ASN A 18 -16.57 -21.35 -13.84
C ASN A 18 -17.10 -22.36 -12.80
N ALA A 19 -17.89 -23.33 -13.26
CA ALA A 19 -18.54 -24.31 -12.37
C ALA A 19 -17.50 -25.10 -11.53
N ASP A 20 -16.26 -25.17 -12.01
CA ASP A 20 -15.15 -25.81 -11.32
C ASP A 20 -14.80 -25.10 -10.00
N PHE A 21 -15.08 -23.80 -9.88
CA PHE A 21 -14.90 -23.08 -8.61
C PHE A 21 -15.86 -23.56 -7.51
N LEU A 22 -17.12 -23.86 -7.88
CA LEU A 22 -18.15 -24.34 -6.93
C LEU A 22 -18.00 -25.83 -6.61
N THR A 23 -17.31 -26.59 -7.47
CA THR A 23 -17.12 -28.03 -7.33
C THR A 23 -15.73 -28.43 -6.84
N ALA A 24 -14.80 -27.48 -6.74
CA ALA A 24 -13.50 -27.76 -6.15
C ALA A 24 -13.68 -28.25 -4.71
N PRO A 25 -13.06 -29.36 -4.32
CA PRO A 25 -13.13 -29.82 -2.93
C PRO A 25 -12.60 -28.72 -2.01
N LEU A 26 -13.31 -28.49 -0.91
CA LEU A 26 -12.79 -27.64 0.15
C LEU A 26 -11.44 -28.22 0.60
N PRO A 27 -10.45 -27.37 0.92
CA PRO A 27 -9.21 -27.85 1.49
C PRO A 27 -9.53 -28.67 2.74
N ASP A 28 -8.78 -29.74 2.96
CA ASP A 28 -8.92 -30.54 4.16
C ASP A 28 -8.86 -29.63 5.39
N PRO A 29 -9.71 -29.86 6.40
CA PRO A 29 -9.62 -29.10 7.63
C PRO A 29 -8.20 -29.22 8.17
N MET A 30 -7.55 -28.10 8.43
CA MET A 30 -6.27 -28.13 9.10
C MET A 30 -6.46 -28.87 10.42
N ASP A 31 -5.59 -29.84 10.71
CA ASP A 31 -5.48 -30.43 12.03
C ASP A 31 -5.15 -29.32 13.02
N LEU A 32 -6.19 -28.77 13.64
CA LEU A 32 -6.00 -27.81 14.71
C LEU A 32 -5.40 -28.57 15.90
N PRO A 33 -4.33 -28.07 16.50
CA PRO A 33 -3.82 -28.67 17.72
C PRO A 33 -4.94 -28.71 18.77
N GLU A 34 -4.98 -29.75 19.59
CA GLU A 34 -5.97 -29.87 20.67
C GLU A 34 -6.09 -28.57 21.43
N ALA A 35 -7.29 -28.00 21.46
CA ALA A 35 -7.55 -26.73 22.10
C ALA A 35 -7.21 -26.84 23.60
N GLN A 36 -6.16 -26.13 24.01
CA GLN A 36 -5.86 -26.01 25.43
C GLN A 36 -6.86 -25.05 26.07
N THR A 37 -7.65 -25.52 27.02
CA THR A 37 -8.73 -24.73 27.64
C THR A 37 -8.26 -23.91 28.83
N GLU A 38 -7.04 -24.14 29.32
CA GLU A 38 -6.49 -23.48 30.51
C GLU A 38 -5.13 -22.85 30.27
N GLY A 39 -4.85 -21.79 31.03
CA GLY A 39 -3.59 -21.07 30.99
C GLY A 39 -3.37 -20.19 29.72
N PRO A 40 -2.18 -19.60 29.58
CA PRO A 40 -1.85 -18.69 28.46
C PRO A 40 -1.93 -19.37 27.08
N LYS A 41 -1.67 -20.68 27.01
CA LYS A 41 -1.68 -21.44 25.76
C LYS A 41 -3.07 -21.58 25.10
N ARG A 42 -4.14 -21.19 25.79
CA ARG A 42 -5.50 -21.13 25.21
C ARG A 42 -5.69 -19.93 24.27
N PHE A 43 -4.78 -18.95 24.31
CA PHE A 43 -4.85 -17.77 23.48
C PHE A 43 -3.88 -17.87 22.30
N PHE A 44 -4.33 -17.43 21.14
CA PHE A 44 -3.45 -17.17 20.02
C PHE A 44 -2.81 -15.79 20.20
N ASN A 45 -1.52 -15.67 19.89
CA ASN A 45 -0.89 -14.36 19.84
C ASN A 45 -1.56 -13.53 18.75
N ARG A 46 -1.98 -12.33 19.08
CA ARG A 46 -2.73 -11.44 18.21
C ARG A 46 -1.91 -11.06 16.96
N GLU A 47 -0.64 -10.75 17.13
CA GLU A 47 0.22 -10.25 16.07
C GLU A 47 0.65 -11.41 15.13
N LEU A 48 0.92 -12.58 15.66
CA LEU A 48 1.18 -13.77 14.83
C LEU A 48 -0.06 -14.24 14.08
N SER A 49 -1.25 -14.12 14.68
CA SER A 49 -2.52 -14.41 13.98
C SER A 49 -2.75 -13.44 12.83
N TRP A 50 -2.36 -12.17 12.99
CA TRP A 50 -2.46 -11.19 11.93
C TRP A 50 -1.51 -11.53 10.78
N LEU A 51 -0.27 -11.93 11.06
CA LEU A 51 0.65 -12.43 10.03
C LEU A 51 0.08 -13.67 9.30
N ALA A 52 -0.51 -14.61 10.04
CA ALA A 52 -1.17 -15.77 9.44
C ALA A 52 -2.33 -15.36 8.51
N PHE A 53 -3.09 -14.32 8.85
CA PHE A 53 -4.07 -13.76 7.93
C PHE A 53 -3.40 -13.18 6.67
N ASN A 54 -2.30 -12.46 6.80
CA ASN A 54 -1.60 -11.87 5.66
C ASN A 54 -0.95 -12.94 4.75
N TRP A 55 -0.56 -14.09 5.29
CA TRP A 55 -0.21 -15.26 4.50
C TRP A 55 -1.36 -15.71 3.60
N ARG A 56 -2.59 -15.79 4.13
CA ARG A 56 -3.78 -16.13 3.34
C ARG A 56 -4.08 -15.10 2.24
N VAL A 57 -3.77 -13.83 2.48
CA VAL A 57 -3.86 -12.80 1.43
C VAL A 57 -2.87 -13.09 0.30
N LEU A 58 -1.64 -13.52 0.63
CA LEU A 58 -0.63 -13.87 -0.37
C LEU A 58 -1.01 -15.15 -1.15
N GLU A 59 -1.67 -16.13 -0.51
CA GLU A 59 -2.15 -17.35 -1.17
C GLU A 59 -3.07 -17.06 -2.36
N GLU A 60 -3.85 -15.97 -2.32
CA GLU A 60 -4.68 -15.54 -3.45
C GLU A 60 -3.84 -15.10 -4.65
N ALA A 61 -2.63 -14.59 -4.43
CA ALA A 61 -1.70 -14.27 -5.50
C ALA A 61 -1.11 -15.52 -6.16
N GLU A 62 -1.01 -16.61 -5.44
CA GLU A 62 -0.50 -17.91 -5.92
C GLU A 62 -1.60 -18.78 -6.55
N ASN A 63 -2.87 -18.42 -6.33
CA ASN A 63 -4.01 -19.16 -6.82
C ASN A 63 -4.26 -18.89 -8.32
N SER A 64 -3.94 -19.84 -9.18
CA SER A 64 -4.10 -19.72 -10.63
C SER A 64 -5.55 -19.54 -11.11
N ARG A 65 -6.57 -19.74 -10.26
CA ARG A 65 -7.98 -19.48 -10.57
C ARG A 65 -8.34 -17.99 -10.43
N VAL A 66 -7.50 -17.21 -9.76
CA VAL A 66 -7.64 -15.76 -9.65
C VAL A 66 -7.08 -15.12 -10.92
N PRO A 67 -7.77 -14.15 -11.55
CA PRO A 67 -7.25 -13.46 -12.73
C PRO A 67 -5.89 -12.82 -12.50
N LEU A 68 -5.07 -12.76 -13.53
CA LEU A 68 -3.63 -12.43 -13.43
C LEU A 68 -3.38 -11.06 -12.79
N LEU A 69 -4.10 -10.01 -13.18
CA LEU A 69 -3.94 -8.67 -12.60
C LEU A 69 -4.49 -8.58 -11.17
N GLU A 70 -5.46 -9.42 -10.81
CA GLU A 70 -5.92 -9.52 -9.42
C GLU A 70 -4.89 -10.23 -8.53
N ARG A 71 -4.22 -11.27 -9.04
CA ARG A 71 -3.08 -11.90 -8.35
C ARG A 71 -1.97 -10.88 -8.08
N LEU A 72 -1.67 -10.03 -9.05
CA LEU A 72 -0.74 -8.92 -8.88
C LEU A 72 -1.21 -7.94 -7.79
N ARG A 73 -2.51 -7.64 -7.77
CA ARG A 73 -3.12 -6.79 -6.74
C ARG A 73 -3.00 -7.40 -5.35
N PHE A 74 -3.16 -8.73 -5.21
CA PHE A 74 -3.00 -9.42 -3.94
C PHE A 74 -1.56 -9.40 -3.42
N ILE A 75 -0.53 -9.46 -4.28
CA ILE A 75 0.86 -9.22 -3.85
C ILE A 75 1.00 -7.80 -3.28
N SER A 76 0.46 -6.82 -3.99
CA SER A 76 0.50 -5.42 -3.56
C SER A 76 -0.22 -5.20 -2.22
N ILE A 77 -1.39 -5.82 -2.04
CA ILE A 77 -2.17 -5.76 -0.78
C ILE A 77 -1.39 -6.42 0.36
N SER A 78 -0.85 -7.64 0.14
CA SER A 78 -0.07 -8.34 1.16
C SER A 78 1.16 -7.54 1.60
N ALA A 79 1.84 -6.88 0.65
CA ALA A 79 2.98 -6.03 0.96
C ALA A 79 2.57 -4.76 1.71
N ALA A 80 1.50 -4.08 1.30
CA ALA A 80 0.98 -2.88 1.98
C ALA A 80 0.49 -3.21 3.40
N ASN A 81 -0.17 -4.34 3.58
CA ASN A 81 -0.58 -4.83 4.88
C ASN A 81 0.62 -5.04 5.81
N LEU A 82 1.71 -5.63 5.31
CA LEU A 82 2.91 -5.84 6.10
C LEU A 82 3.59 -4.52 6.46
N ASP A 83 3.61 -3.54 5.55
CA ASP A 83 4.15 -2.20 5.80
C ASP A 83 3.37 -1.51 6.95
N GLU A 84 2.04 -1.52 6.91
CA GLU A 84 1.19 -0.96 7.96
C GLU A 84 1.39 -1.70 9.29
N PHE A 85 1.47 -3.03 9.26
CA PHE A 85 1.74 -3.84 10.44
C PHE A 85 3.09 -3.50 11.10
N ASP A 86 4.14 -3.35 10.30
CA ASP A 86 5.46 -2.96 10.79
C ASP A 86 5.45 -1.56 11.40
N THR A 87 4.82 -0.59 10.73
CA THR A 87 4.85 0.83 11.16
C THR A 87 3.93 1.16 12.32
N VAL A 88 2.99 0.29 12.66
CA VAL A 88 2.05 0.48 13.77
C VAL A 88 2.28 -0.57 14.86
N ARG A 89 2.09 -1.85 14.55
CA ARG A 89 2.09 -2.92 15.56
C ARG A 89 3.49 -3.30 16.04
N VAL A 90 4.41 -3.50 15.09
CA VAL A 90 5.81 -3.83 15.41
C VAL A 90 6.49 -2.63 16.07
N ALA A 91 6.17 -1.43 15.64
CA ALA A 91 6.66 -0.19 16.25
C ALA A 91 6.30 -0.12 17.73
N GLY A 92 5.02 -0.26 18.11
CA GLY A 92 4.59 -0.24 19.50
C GLY A 92 5.19 -1.36 20.35
N LEU A 93 5.31 -2.59 19.82
CA LEU A 93 6.01 -3.66 20.53
C LEU A 93 7.50 -3.36 20.74
N ARG A 94 8.15 -2.72 19.77
CA ARG A 94 9.54 -2.32 19.86
C ARG A 94 9.75 -1.25 20.94
N GLU A 95 8.84 -0.30 21.04
CA GLU A 95 8.89 0.73 22.09
C GLU A 95 8.80 0.10 23.48
N LEU A 96 7.81 -0.79 23.71
CA LEU A 96 7.70 -1.56 24.94
C LEU A 96 8.98 -2.35 25.25
N ALA A 97 9.61 -2.96 24.25
CA ALA A 97 10.87 -3.69 24.44
C ALA A 97 12.04 -2.78 24.81
N VAL A 98 12.14 -1.59 24.20
CA VAL A 98 13.19 -0.59 24.49
C VAL A 98 13.03 -0.02 25.91
N GLU A 99 11.81 0.18 26.38
CA GLU A 99 11.48 0.59 27.75
C GLU A 99 11.75 -0.50 28.79
N GLY A 100 12.11 -1.70 28.33
CA GLY A 100 12.36 -2.85 29.22
C GLY A 100 11.08 -3.48 29.79
N ASN A 101 9.94 -3.26 29.15
CA ASN A 101 8.68 -3.87 29.55
C ASN A 101 8.73 -5.38 29.34
N THR A 102 8.48 -6.14 30.40
CA THR A 102 8.45 -7.61 30.41
C THR A 102 7.06 -8.18 30.67
N THR A 103 6.03 -7.33 30.71
CA THR A 103 4.64 -7.77 30.91
C THR A 103 4.24 -8.68 29.74
N PRO A 104 3.85 -9.93 30.00
CA PRO A 104 3.46 -10.85 28.93
C PRO A 104 2.07 -10.49 28.38
N SER A 105 1.87 -10.74 27.09
CA SER A 105 0.56 -10.78 26.47
C SER A 105 -0.28 -11.96 26.97
N ASP A 106 -1.55 -12.03 26.62
CA ASP A 106 -2.48 -13.09 27.08
C ASP A 106 -1.98 -14.51 26.77
N ASP A 107 -1.23 -14.67 25.67
CA ASP A 107 -0.60 -15.93 25.28
C ASP A 107 0.73 -16.24 26.01
N GLY A 108 1.13 -15.37 26.94
CA GLY A 108 2.27 -15.54 27.84
C GLY A 108 3.62 -15.06 27.28
N ARG A 109 3.66 -14.42 26.12
CA ARG A 109 4.91 -13.92 25.50
C ARG A 109 5.21 -12.49 25.89
N THR A 110 6.46 -12.22 26.22
CA THR A 110 6.99 -10.87 26.42
C THR A 110 7.10 -10.11 25.08
N PRO A 111 7.18 -8.76 25.06
CA PRO A 111 7.38 -7.99 23.83
C PRO A 111 8.59 -8.44 23.02
N VAL A 112 9.71 -8.75 23.68
CA VAL A 112 10.95 -9.22 23.00
C VAL A 112 10.75 -10.57 22.34
N GLU A 113 10.08 -11.52 23.00
CA GLU A 113 9.76 -12.83 22.41
C GLU A 113 8.80 -12.71 21.23
N GLN A 114 7.80 -11.84 21.32
CA GLN A 114 6.88 -11.54 20.22
C GLN A 114 7.64 -10.96 19.02
N LEU A 115 8.49 -9.95 19.21
CA LEU A 115 9.29 -9.33 18.15
C LEU A 115 10.19 -10.35 17.44
N SER A 116 10.82 -11.26 18.18
CA SER A 116 11.66 -12.31 17.58
C SER A 116 10.86 -13.20 16.63
N LEU A 117 9.68 -13.67 17.06
CA LEU A 117 8.81 -14.53 16.26
C LEU A 117 8.22 -13.78 15.06
N ILE A 118 7.77 -12.55 15.28
CA ILE A 118 7.22 -11.67 14.23
C ILE A 118 8.27 -11.41 13.14
N ASN A 119 9.50 -11.02 13.52
CA ASN A 119 10.55 -10.74 12.55
C ASN A 119 10.93 -11.99 11.74
N ALA A 120 10.95 -13.16 12.37
CA ALA A 120 11.23 -14.42 11.68
C ALA A 120 10.14 -14.77 10.65
N ASP A 121 8.86 -14.59 11.01
CA ASP A 121 7.74 -14.89 10.12
C ASP A 121 7.54 -13.84 9.03
N ALA A 122 7.63 -12.56 9.37
CA ALA A 122 7.58 -11.45 8.41
C ALA A 122 8.68 -11.55 7.33
N ARG A 123 9.89 -12.00 7.71
CA ARG A 123 10.97 -12.25 6.76
C ARG A 123 10.62 -13.36 5.76
N LYS A 124 10.00 -14.46 6.21
CA LYS A 124 9.52 -15.53 5.33
C LYS A 124 8.41 -15.03 4.40
N LEU A 125 7.47 -14.27 4.95
CA LEU A 125 6.38 -13.67 4.14
C LEU A 125 6.95 -12.77 3.04
N MET A 126 7.90 -11.88 3.37
CA MET A 126 8.56 -11.04 2.35
C MET A 126 9.29 -11.86 1.27
N GLN A 127 9.96 -12.96 1.66
CA GLN A 127 10.60 -13.86 0.69
C GLN A 127 9.57 -14.51 -0.24
N SER A 128 8.43 -14.97 0.29
CA SER A 128 7.35 -15.54 -0.50
C SER A 128 6.66 -14.51 -1.39
N GLN A 129 6.46 -13.27 -0.91
CA GLN A 129 5.97 -12.16 -1.75
C GLN A 129 6.90 -11.91 -2.95
N GLN A 130 8.23 -11.93 -2.75
CA GLN A 130 9.20 -11.77 -3.83
C GLN A 130 9.18 -12.96 -4.80
N ALA A 131 9.07 -14.20 -4.30
CA ALA A 131 8.95 -15.37 -5.13
C ALA A 131 7.68 -15.34 -5.99
N ALA A 132 6.54 -14.98 -5.40
CA ALA A 132 5.29 -14.81 -6.11
C ALA A 132 5.39 -13.70 -7.18
N TRP A 133 6.03 -12.58 -6.87
CA TRP A 133 6.28 -11.52 -7.85
C TRP A 133 7.14 -11.97 -9.02
N ILE A 134 8.24 -12.67 -8.76
CA ILE A 134 9.14 -13.17 -9.81
C ILE A 134 8.40 -14.12 -10.75
N ALA A 135 7.62 -15.07 -10.20
CA ALA A 135 6.80 -15.98 -10.99
C ALA A 135 5.72 -15.24 -11.80
N LEU A 136 4.99 -14.33 -11.15
CA LEU A 136 3.90 -13.60 -11.80
C LEU A 136 4.40 -12.69 -12.93
N ARG A 137 5.61 -12.15 -12.81
CA ARG A 137 6.21 -11.30 -13.85
C ARG A 137 6.42 -12.08 -15.16
N GLU A 138 6.74 -13.37 -15.10
CA GLU A 138 6.86 -14.23 -16.29
C GLU A 138 5.49 -14.46 -16.96
N GLU A 139 4.45 -14.67 -16.16
CA GLU A 139 3.08 -14.80 -16.66
C GLU A 139 2.57 -13.49 -17.28
N LEU A 140 2.86 -12.34 -16.66
CA LEU A 140 2.54 -11.00 -17.20
C LEU A 140 3.23 -10.76 -18.54
N GLU A 141 4.51 -11.15 -18.68
CA GLU A 141 5.26 -11.01 -19.93
C GLU A 141 4.63 -11.85 -21.05
N ALA A 142 4.14 -13.04 -20.74
CA ALA A 142 3.42 -13.89 -21.69
C ALA A 142 2.09 -13.26 -22.16
N GLU A 143 1.47 -12.44 -21.33
CA GLU A 143 0.25 -11.67 -21.63
C GLU A 143 0.53 -10.27 -22.21
N GLY A 144 1.79 -9.99 -22.57
CA GLY A 144 2.20 -8.73 -23.20
C GLY A 144 2.43 -7.58 -22.22
N ILE A 145 2.54 -7.85 -20.91
CA ILE A 145 2.84 -6.84 -19.88
C ILE A 145 4.25 -7.05 -19.36
N SER A 146 5.21 -6.28 -19.86
CA SER A 146 6.64 -6.48 -19.57
C SER A 146 7.19 -5.41 -18.62
N VAL A 147 7.76 -5.82 -17.50
CA VAL A 147 8.57 -4.97 -16.62
C VAL A 147 10.03 -5.16 -16.99
N VAL A 148 10.56 -4.21 -17.76
CA VAL A 148 11.92 -4.30 -18.32
C VAL A 148 12.98 -3.76 -17.37
N THR A 149 14.22 -4.19 -17.56
CA THR A 149 15.38 -3.65 -16.86
C THR A 149 16.21 -2.78 -17.81
N ARG A 150 17.05 -1.91 -17.27
CA ARG A 150 17.95 -1.05 -18.08
C ARG A 150 18.82 -1.81 -19.06
N LYS A 151 19.12 -3.09 -18.79
CA LYS A 151 19.94 -3.94 -19.68
C LYS A 151 19.20 -4.35 -20.96
N ALA A 152 17.88 -4.35 -20.94
CA ALA A 152 17.02 -4.75 -22.05
C ALA A 152 16.54 -3.54 -22.90
N LEU A 153 16.99 -2.31 -22.59
CA LEU A 153 16.57 -1.11 -23.30
C LEU A 153 17.24 -1.00 -24.67
N THR A 154 16.43 -0.74 -25.68
CA THR A 154 16.88 -0.36 -27.01
C THR A 154 17.31 1.11 -27.06
N ASP A 155 17.97 1.54 -28.14
CA ASP A 155 18.35 2.95 -28.30
C ASP A 155 17.12 3.83 -28.51
N ALA A 156 16.06 3.32 -29.13
CA ALA A 156 14.77 4.02 -29.23
C ALA A 156 14.11 4.20 -27.84
N ASP A 157 14.15 3.17 -26.99
CA ASP A 157 13.68 3.29 -25.61
C ASP A 157 14.46 4.36 -24.83
N LYS A 158 15.79 4.38 -24.97
CA LYS A 158 16.64 5.38 -24.30
C LYS A 158 16.34 6.80 -24.76
N ALA A 159 16.06 7.00 -26.05
CA ALA A 159 15.68 8.31 -26.58
C ALA A 159 14.35 8.80 -26.00
N ALA A 160 13.32 7.94 -25.99
CA ALA A 160 12.01 8.25 -25.39
C ALA A 160 12.12 8.52 -23.89
N LEU A 161 12.88 7.69 -23.17
CA LEU A 161 13.13 7.86 -21.74
C LEU A 161 13.86 9.15 -21.39
N ASN A 162 14.78 9.60 -22.26
CA ASN A 162 15.49 10.85 -22.04
C ASN A 162 14.53 12.07 -22.08
N GLU A 163 13.56 12.09 -22.97
CA GLU A 163 12.53 13.14 -23.03
C GLU A 163 11.68 13.13 -21.74
N ILE A 164 11.18 11.96 -21.36
CA ILE A 164 10.37 11.80 -20.13
C ILE A 164 11.19 12.21 -18.90
N PHE A 165 12.43 11.75 -18.80
CA PHE A 165 13.31 12.07 -17.70
C PHE A 165 13.51 13.56 -17.54
N LEU A 166 13.88 14.27 -18.60
CA LEU A 166 14.15 15.71 -18.56
C LEU A 166 12.90 16.53 -18.27
N ALA A 167 11.74 16.14 -18.81
CA ALA A 167 10.50 16.87 -18.65
C ALA A 167 9.82 16.65 -17.29
N ASN A 168 9.77 15.39 -16.82
CA ASN A 168 8.89 15.02 -15.73
C ASN A 168 9.62 14.56 -14.45
N VAL A 169 10.82 14.02 -14.57
CA VAL A 169 11.53 13.38 -13.45
C VAL A 169 12.65 14.28 -12.92
N PHE A 170 13.55 14.73 -13.79
CA PHE A 170 14.71 15.53 -13.42
C PHE A 170 14.37 16.79 -12.58
N PRO A 171 13.32 17.57 -12.90
CA PRO A 171 13.01 18.80 -12.17
C PRO A 171 12.61 18.61 -10.71
N VAL A 172 12.15 17.41 -10.34
CA VAL A 172 11.67 17.09 -8.97
C VAL A 172 12.66 16.27 -8.17
N LEU A 173 13.83 15.93 -8.75
CA LEU A 173 14.87 15.20 -8.06
C LEU A 173 15.71 16.12 -7.19
N SER A 174 16.10 15.61 -6.03
CA SER A 174 17.00 16.28 -5.10
C SER A 174 18.15 15.33 -4.71
N PRO A 175 19.18 15.21 -5.54
CA PRO A 175 20.35 14.41 -5.19
C PRO A 175 21.06 14.99 -3.96
N LEU A 176 21.41 14.15 -3.00
CA LEU A 176 22.02 14.52 -1.72
C LEU A 176 23.40 13.87 -1.60
N ALA A 177 24.46 14.65 -1.50
CA ALA A 177 25.78 14.11 -1.17
C ALA A 177 25.83 13.69 0.30
N ILE A 178 26.40 12.53 0.59
CA ILE A 178 26.71 12.10 1.95
C ILE A 178 28.12 12.64 2.27
N ASP A 179 28.18 13.51 3.26
CA ASP A 179 29.42 14.13 3.74
C ASP A 179 29.49 13.93 5.26
N PRO A 180 30.60 13.41 5.80
CA PRO A 180 30.80 13.26 7.26
C PRO A 180 30.60 14.54 8.07
N ALA A 181 30.71 15.72 7.43
CA ALA A 181 30.49 17.02 8.08
C ALA A 181 29.01 17.41 8.22
N HIS A 182 28.12 16.70 7.59
CA HIS A 182 26.67 16.97 7.61
C HIS A 182 25.89 15.76 8.13
N PRO A 183 24.77 15.98 8.85
CA PRO A 183 23.88 14.90 9.24
C PRO A 183 23.41 14.07 8.04
N PHE A 184 23.23 12.77 8.26
CA PHE A 184 22.64 11.90 7.22
C PHE A 184 21.27 12.41 6.79
N PRO A 185 20.98 12.47 5.48
CA PRO A 185 19.72 12.97 4.98
C PRO A 185 18.52 12.20 5.54
N PHE A 186 17.47 12.92 5.87
CA PHE A 186 16.25 12.31 6.36
C PHE A 186 15.52 11.55 5.24
N ILE A 187 15.26 10.26 5.47
CA ILE A 187 14.44 9.41 4.60
C ILE A 187 13.06 9.27 5.23
N PRO A 188 11.98 9.67 4.54
CA PRO A 188 10.62 9.57 5.06
C PRO A 188 10.17 8.11 5.22
N ASN A 189 9.09 7.91 5.98
CA ASN A 189 8.45 6.59 6.07
C ASN A 189 8.06 6.07 4.68
N GLU A 190 8.26 4.77 4.44
CA GLU A 190 8.06 4.10 3.15
C GLU A 190 8.94 4.64 2.00
N GLY A 191 9.80 5.60 2.28
CA GLY A 191 10.67 6.21 1.29
C GLY A 191 11.65 5.22 0.68
N VAL A 192 11.58 5.09 -0.66
CA VAL A 192 12.56 4.34 -1.44
C VAL A 192 13.66 5.30 -1.89
N SER A 193 14.91 4.89 -1.78
CA SER A 193 16.06 5.69 -2.17
C SER A 193 17.14 4.84 -2.85
N LEU A 194 17.89 5.47 -3.74
CA LEU A 194 19.12 4.90 -4.27
C LEU A 194 20.29 5.44 -3.45
N ALA A 195 21.09 4.56 -2.88
CA ALA A 195 22.42 4.89 -2.37
C ALA A 195 23.44 4.61 -3.46
N LEU A 196 24.31 5.57 -3.70
CA LEU A 196 25.23 5.60 -4.83
C LEU A 196 26.67 5.73 -4.30
N GLN A 197 27.54 4.89 -4.83
CA GLN A 197 28.98 4.99 -4.63
C GLN A 197 29.61 5.38 -5.98
N MET A 198 30.33 6.50 -5.97
CA MET A 198 30.88 7.08 -7.19
C MET A 198 32.33 7.48 -7.01
N LYS A 199 33.02 7.65 -8.13
CA LYS A 199 34.38 8.23 -8.18
C LYS A 199 34.38 9.44 -9.08
N ARG A 200 35.02 10.53 -8.60
CA ARG A 200 35.24 11.71 -9.42
C ARG A 200 36.25 11.38 -10.53
N GLU A 201 35.90 11.66 -11.78
CA GLU A 201 36.75 11.32 -12.94
C GLU A 201 38.11 12.04 -12.93
N LYS A 202 38.13 13.30 -12.45
CA LYS A 202 39.33 14.14 -12.46
C LYS A 202 40.45 13.63 -11.55
N ASP A 203 40.16 13.12 -10.38
CA ASP A 203 41.14 12.83 -9.31
C ASP A 203 40.87 11.50 -8.58
N GLY A 204 39.84 10.76 -8.99
CA GLY A 204 39.47 9.47 -8.40
C GLY A 204 38.89 9.54 -6.98
N ARG A 205 38.59 10.73 -6.45
CA ARG A 205 38.04 10.88 -5.10
C ARG A 205 36.70 10.20 -5.01
N PRO A 206 36.45 9.43 -3.93
CA PRO A 206 35.16 8.81 -3.70
C PRO A 206 34.11 9.86 -3.38
N LEU A 207 32.89 9.61 -3.81
CA LEU A 207 31.68 10.34 -3.43
C LEU A 207 30.59 9.32 -3.13
N GLN A 208 29.88 9.52 -2.03
CA GLN A 208 28.66 8.81 -1.73
C GLN A 208 27.49 9.78 -1.83
N ALA A 209 26.38 9.33 -2.37
CA ALA A 209 25.18 10.14 -2.52
C ALA A 209 23.92 9.33 -2.31
N LEU A 210 22.88 10.02 -1.90
CA LEU A 210 21.50 9.49 -1.86
C LEU A 210 20.68 10.17 -2.94
N LEU A 211 19.85 9.40 -3.56
CA LEU A 211 18.85 9.88 -4.50
C LEU A 211 17.47 9.35 -4.05
N PRO A 212 16.72 10.13 -3.26
CA PRO A 212 15.36 9.77 -2.90
C PRO A 212 14.48 9.65 -4.13
N ILE A 213 13.67 8.59 -4.21
CA ILE A 213 12.71 8.39 -5.28
C ILE A 213 11.42 9.14 -4.92
N PRO A 214 10.98 10.13 -5.71
CA PRO A 214 9.79 10.90 -5.40
C PRO A 214 8.54 10.02 -5.39
N ALA A 215 7.79 10.04 -4.30
CA ALA A 215 6.55 9.26 -4.17
C ALA A 215 5.41 9.78 -5.06
N GLN A 216 5.50 11.04 -5.50
CA GLN A 216 4.50 11.71 -6.33
C GLN A 216 4.55 11.30 -7.80
N ILE A 217 5.63 10.65 -8.24
CA ILE A 217 5.79 10.14 -9.59
C ILE A 217 5.41 8.66 -9.61
N ASP A 218 4.72 8.24 -10.67
CA ASP A 218 4.45 6.83 -10.91
C ASP A 218 5.76 6.04 -10.95
N ARG A 219 5.78 4.91 -10.28
CA ARG A 219 6.99 4.10 -10.17
C ARG A 219 7.35 3.41 -11.48
N PHE A 220 6.35 3.18 -12.33
CA PHE A 220 6.52 2.47 -13.58
C PHE A 220 6.36 3.41 -14.76
N VAL A 221 7.49 3.74 -15.40
CA VAL A 221 7.53 4.62 -16.57
C VAL A 221 7.20 3.83 -17.83
N ARG A 222 6.17 4.22 -18.56
CA ARG A 222 5.75 3.56 -19.82
C ARG A 222 6.78 3.79 -20.92
N LEU A 223 7.09 2.71 -21.65
CA LEU A 223 7.92 2.70 -22.85
C LEU A 223 7.06 2.57 -24.10
N PRO A 224 7.56 3.00 -25.26
CA PRO A 224 6.93 2.67 -26.53
C PRO A 224 6.76 1.16 -26.68
N ALA A 225 5.56 0.72 -27.05
CA ALA A 225 5.21 -0.68 -27.22
C ALA A 225 4.30 -0.86 -28.45
N PRO A 226 4.27 -2.05 -29.07
CA PRO A 226 3.26 -2.40 -30.05
C PRO A 226 1.84 -2.28 -29.49
N THR A 227 0.85 -2.16 -30.38
CA THR A 227 -0.57 -2.11 -29.97
C THR A 227 -0.95 -3.40 -29.23
N GLY A 228 -1.53 -3.26 -28.05
CA GLY A 228 -1.94 -4.36 -27.18
C GLY A 228 -0.86 -4.86 -26.22
N GLU A 229 0.36 -4.32 -26.30
CA GLU A 229 1.43 -4.59 -25.34
C GLU A 229 1.69 -3.40 -24.42
N THR A 230 2.13 -3.71 -23.22
CA THR A 230 2.57 -2.72 -22.23
C THR A 230 3.99 -3.02 -21.82
N ARG A 231 4.88 -2.05 -21.99
CA ARG A 231 6.26 -2.13 -21.52
C ARG A 231 6.52 -1.01 -20.53
N VAL A 232 7.06 -1.35 -19.37
CA VAL A 232 7.35 -0.36 -18.33
C VAL A 232 8.76 -0.55 -17.78
N LEU A 233 9.36 0.57 -17.35
CA LEU A 233 10.65 0.60 -16.66
C LEU A 233 10.44 1.12 -15.24
N PRO A 234 10.92 0.42 -14.18
CA PRO A 234 10.93 0.96 -12.84
C PRO A 234 11.71 2.27 -12.74
N LEU A 235 11.21 3.22 -11.96
CA LEU A 235 11.80 4.56 -11.83
C LEU A 235 13.25 4.50 -11.32
N GLU A 236 13.57 3.59 -10.42
CA GLU A 236 14.95 3.34 -9.97
C GLU A 236 15.89 2.93 -11.12
N GLU A 237 15.42 2.17 -12.08
CA GLU A 237 16.19 1.79 -13.26
C GLU A 237 16.37 3.01 -14.21
N LEU A 238 15.33 3.84 -14.37
CA LEU A 238 15.42 5.08 -15.16
C LEU A 238 16.47 6.05 -14.56
N LEU A 239 16.49 6.21 -13.25
CA LEU A 239 17.45 7.06 -12.56
C LEU A 239 18.89 6.57 -12.77
N LEU A 240 19.11 5.25 -12.75
CA LEU A 240 20.41 4.65 -13.01
C LEU A 240 20.86 4.79 -14.47
N VAL A 241 19.93 4.84 -15.43
CA VAL A 241 20.24 5.12 -16.85
C VAL A 241 20.75 6.55 -17.00
N HIS A 242 20.19 7.52 -16.26
CA HIS A 242 20.52 8.94 -16.36
C HIS A 242 21.47 9.44 -15.28
N ILE A 243 22.20 8.53 -14.62
CA ILE A 243 23.06 8.88 -13.49
C ILE A 243 24.14 9.93 -13.84
N ASN A 244 24.67 9.89 -15.06
CA ASN A 244 25.67 10.83 -15.54
C ASN A 244 25.11 12.27 -15.72
N ALA A 245 23.81 12.39 -16.00
CA ALA A 245 23.13 13.68 -16.06
C ALA A 245 22.91 14.27 -14.67
N LEU A 246 22.69 13.42 -13.67
CA LEU A 246 22.51 13.81 -12.28
C LEU A 246 23.84 14.13 -11.59
N PHE A 247 24.92 13.44 -11.95
CA PHE A 247 26.25 13.61 -11.34
C PHE A 247 27.32 13.75 -12.42
N PRO A 248 27.41 14.90 -13.12
CA PRO A 248 28.39 15.12 -14.16
C PRO A 248 29.83 15.09 -13.61
N GLY A 249 30.72 14.38 -14.30
CA GLY A 249 32.12 14.22 -13.90
C GLY A 249 32.36 13.17 -12.80
N TYR A 250 31.37 12.30 -12.57
CA TYR A 250 31.50 11.17 -11.66
C TYR A 250 31.12 9.86 -12.37
N THR A 251 31.83 8.81 -12.07
CA THR A 251 31.55 7.44 -12.54
C THR A 251 30.93 6.62 -11.43
N LEU A 252 29.78 5.99 -11.66
CA LEU A 252 29.12 5.07 -10.74
C LEU A 252 29.96 3.80 -10.55
N THR A 253 30.29 3.49 -9.29
CA THR A 253 31.07 2.26 -8.93
C THR A 253 30.23 1.26 -8.17
N GLY A 254 29.12 1.66 -7.57
CA GLY A 254 28.19 0.79 -6.89
C GLY A 254 26.90 1.52 -6.58
N SER A 255 25.80 0.77 -6.50
CA SER A 255 24.50 1.30 -6.13
C SER A 255 23.71 0.27 -5.33
N CYS A 256 22.81 0.74 -4.50
CA CYS A 256 21.86 -0.08 -3.80
C CYS A 256 20.54 0.67 -3.67
N THR A 257 19.45 -0.04 -3.92
CA THR A 257 18.12 0.46 -3.58
C THR A 257 17.82 0.08 -2.14
N PHE A 258 17.30 1.00 -1.36
CA PHE A 258 16.86 0.71 -0.01
C PHE A 258 15.55 1.42 0.31
N ARG A 259 14.85 0.93 1.32
CA ARG A 259 13.58 1.48 1.80
C ARG A 259 13.53 1.43 3.31
N VAL A 260 12.96 2.48 3.89
CA VAL A 260 12.84 2.64 5.34
C VAL A 260 11.38 2.58 5.74
N LEU A 261 11.06 1.75 6.74
CA LEU A 261 9.79 1.79 7.45
C LEU A 261 10.03 2.40 8.83
N ARG A 262 9.23 3.41 9.16
CA ARG A 262 9.32 4.13 10.42
C ARG A 262 8.08 3.94 11.25
N ASP A 263 8.24 4.06 12.53
CA ASP A 263 7.13 4.20 13.44
C ASP A 263 6.21 5.33 12.97
N SER A 264 4.93 5.01 12.85
CA SER A 264 3.88 5.93 12.44
C SER A 264 2.81 6.10 13.52
N ASP A 265 2.98 5.47 14.68
CA ASP A 265 2.04 5.62 15.78
C ASP A 265 2.12 7.03 16.38
N LEU A 266 0.98 7.51 16.82
CA LEU A 266 0.82 8.85 17.38
C LEU A 266 0.42 8.71 18.84
N GLU A 267 1.35 8.95 19.74
CA GLU A 267 0.99 9.24 21.12
C GLU A 267 0.62 10.72 21.25
N VAL A 268 -0.64 10.98 21.60
CA VAL A 268 -1.15 12.29 21.92
C VAL A 268 -1.52 12.29 23.40
N GLU A 269 -0.94 13.19 24.17
CA GLU A 269 -1.32 13.37 25.57
C GLU A 269 -2.77 13.89 25.62
N GLU A 270 -3.70 13.07 26.14
CA GLU A 270 -5.13 13.41 26.25
C GLU A 270 -5.40 14.64 27.14
N GLU A 271 -4.46 15.03 27.99
CA GLU A 271 -4.57 16.14 28.93
C GLU A 271 -3.98 17.47 28.38
N ALA A 272 -3.62 17.51 27.10
CA ALA A 272 -3.02 18.71 26.51
C ALA A 272 -3.99 19.91 26.50
N GLU A 273 -3.57 21.05 27.03
CA GLU A 273 -4.35 22.30 27.06
C GLU A 273 -4.67 22.84 25.65
N ASP A 274 -3.84 22.52 24.64
CA ASP A 274 -4.03 22.87 23.23
C ASP A 274 -3.84 21.62 22.34
N LEU A 275 -4.92 20.89 22.14
CA LEU A 275 -4.96 19.67 21.32
C LEU A 275 -4.49 19.90 19.88
N VAL A 276 -4.80 21.05 19.26
CA VAL A 276 -4.38 21.35 17.88
C VAL A 276 -2.87 21.43 17.79
N ARG A 277 -2.24 22.14 18.73
CA ARG A 277 -0.79 22.28 18.77
C ARG A 277 -0.09 20.97 19.10
N GLU A 278 -0.70 20.16 19.98
CA GLU A 278 -0.17 18.84 20.32
C GLU A 278 -0.27 17.89 19.13
N PHE A 279 -1.40 17.86 18.43
CA PHE A 279 -1.54 17.09 17.18
C PHE A 279 -0.56 17.55 16.10
N GLU A 280 -0.34 18.85 15.90
CA GLU A 280 0.67 19.35 14.96
C GLU A 280 2.08 18.90 15.34
N THR A 281 2.38 18.89 16.64
CA THR A 281 3.68 18.46 17.18
C THR A 281 3.84 16.95 17.04
N ALA A 282 2.83 16.16 17.38
CA ALA A 282 2.79 14.72 17.21
C ALA A 282 2.93 14.33 15.74
N LEU A 283 2.24 15.02 14.81
CA LEU A 283 2.41 14.83 13.37
C LEU A 283 3.83 15.13 12.87
N LYS A 284 4.51 16.11 13.46
CA LYS A 284 5.93 16.41 13.17
C LYS A 284 6.85 15.32 13.74
N ARG A 285 6.58 14.81 14.95
CA ARG A 285 7.30 13.69 15.57
C ARG A 285 7.13 12.41 14.75
N ARG A 286 5.89 12.08 14.33
CA ARG A 286 5.59 10.95 13.47
C ARG A 286 6.43 10.91 12.19
N ARG A 287 6.67 12.07 11.57
CA ARG A 287 7.52 12.15 10.38
C ARG A 287 8.98 11.75 10.66
N ARG A 288 9.43 11.77 11.91
CA ARG A 288 10.80 11.45 12.35
C ARG A 288 10.87 10.21 13.25
N GLY A 289 9.83 9.38 13.27
CA GLY A 289 9.77 8.14 14.05
C GLY A 289 10.99 7.23 13.85
N HIS A 290 11.27 6.40 14.82
CA HIS A 290 12.37 5.43 14.75
C HIS A 290 12.20 4.50 13.54
N VAL A 291 13.31 4.04 12.97
CA VAL A 291 13.27 3.04 11.91
C VAL A 291 12.92 1.69 12.53
N VAL A 292 11.85 1.09 12.04
CA VAL A 292 11.36 -0.24 12.46
C VAL A 292 11.95 -1.32 11.56
N ARG A 293 12.09 -1.02 10.27
CA ARG A 293 12.63 -1.94 9.28
C ARG A 293 13.38 -1.22 8.17
N LEU A 294 14.53 -1.75 7.81
CA LEU A 294 15.31 -1.36 6.65
C LEU A 294 15.32 -2.49 5.63
N GLN A 295 14.79 -2.25 4.45
CA GLN A 295 14.90 -3.14 3.29
C GLN A 295 16.05 -2.66 2.42
N VAL A 296 16.94 -3.59 2.01
CA VAL A 296 18.10 -3.30 1.16
C VAL A 296 18.13 -4.31 0.01
N SER A 297 18.38 -3.85 -1.22
CA SER A 297 18.49 -4.76 -2.36
C SER A 297 19.67 -5.73 -2.21
N THR A 298 19.47 -7.00 -2.56
CA THR A 298 20.58 -7.98 -2.63
C THR A 298 21.67 -7.50 -3.59
N GLY A 299 22.93 -7.84 -3.26
CA GLY A 299 24.07 -7.40 -4.05
C GLY A 299 24.50 -5.96 -3.81
N ALA A 300 23.93 -5.29 -2.81
CA ALA A 300 24.39 -3.99 -2.34
C ALA A 300 25.86 -4.08 -1.92
N PRO A 301 26.73 -3.09 -2.27
CA PRO A 301 28.07 -3.02 -1.75
C PRO A 301 28.05 -2.98 -0.22
N GLU A 302 28.81 -3.85 0.43
CA GLU A 302 28.81 -3.97 1.91
C GLU A 302 29.14 -2.64 2.62
N ALA A 303 29.98 -1.80 2.00
CA ALA A 303 30.30 -0.49 2.52
C ALA A 303 29.07 0.44 2.56
N LEU A 304 28.23 0.45 1.50
CA LEU A 304 26.98 1.23 1.45
C LEU A 304 25.96 0.68 2.46
N LYS A 305 25.80 -0.63 2.49
CA LYS A 305 24.86 -1.29 3.41
C LYS A 305 25.19 -0.96 4.87
N ARG A 306 26.48 -1.10 5.25
CA ARG A 306 26.93 -0.79 6.59
C ARG A 306 26.69 0.68 6.94
N GLU A 307 27.04 1.60 6.05
CA GLU A 307 26.86 3.03 6.29
C GLU A 307 25.38 3.39 6.49
N ILE A 308 24.48 2.90 5.61
CA ILE A 308 23.04 3.13 5.75
C ILE A 308 22.53 2.58 7.08
N THR A 309 22.98 1.38 7.46
CA THR A 309 22.56 0.71 8.70
C THR A 309 23.00 1.49 9.93
N GLU A 310 24.28 1.95 9.96
CA GLU A 310 24.84 2.76 11.03
C GLU A 310 24.13 4.12 11.16
N GLN A 311 23.91 4.81 10.05
CA GLN A 311 23.28 6.14 10.02
C GLN A 311 21.80 6.11 10.39
N LEU A 312 21.11 5.03 10.09
CA LEU A 312 19.71 4.84 10.45
C LEU A 312 19.51 4.18 11.82
N HIS A 313 20.60 3.81 12.49
CA HIS A 313 20.59 3.15 13.80
C HIS A 313 19.78 1.85 13.84
N VAL A 314 19.84 1.07 12.77
CA VAL A 314 19.13 -0.21 12.62
C VAL A 314 20.07 -1.37 12.88
N ILE A 315 19.60 -2.41 13.56
CA ILE A 315 20.43 -3.54 13.97
C ILE A 315 19.76 -4.89 13.70
N GLY A 316 20.57 -5.89 13.44
CA GLY A 316 20.15 -7.29 13.44
C GLY A 316 18.96 -7.58 12.52
N ASP A 317 17.87 -8.07 13.11
CA ASP A 317 16.67 -8.54 12.39
C ASP A 317 15.82 -7.42 11.77
N GLU A 318 16.11 -6.17 12.09
CA GLU A 318 15.46 -5.00 11.50
C GLU A 318 15.94 -4.76 10.04
N VAL A 319 17.10 -5.31 9.67
CA VAL A 319 17.66 -5.21 8.31
C VAL A 319 17.28 -6.44 7.49
N VAL A 320 16.61 -6.23 6.38
CA VAL A 320 16.15 -7.30 5.47
C VAL A 320 16.72 -7.09 4.08
N GLU A 321 17.47 -8.07 3.60
CA GLU A 321 17.89 -8.12 2.19
C GLU A 321 16.77 -8.64 1.33
N VAL A 322 16.43 -7.89 0.27
CA VAL A 322 15.33 -8.17 -0.63
C VAL A 322 15.89 -8.60 -1.98
N LEU A 323 15.55 -9.84 -2.38
CA LEU A 323 15.83 -10.34 -3.73
C LEU A 323 14.68 -9.95 -4.64
N GLY A 324 14.90 -9.03 -5.56
CA GLY A 324 13.87 -8.54 -6.48
C GLY A 324 13.54 -7.07 -6.30
N MET A 325 12.26 -6.73 -6.24
CA MET A 325 11.79 -5.35 -6.17
C MET A 325 11.47 -4.94 -4.73
N ILE A 326 12.07 -3.86 -4.26
CA ILE A 326 11.75 -3.26 -2.97
C ILE A 326 10.41 -2.50 -3.07
N GLY A 327 9.55 -2.62 -2.04
CA GLY A 327 8.27 -1.90 -1.98
C GLY A 327 7.23 -2.41 -2.96
N LEU A 328 6.89 -3.70 -2.86
CA LEU A 328 5.90 -4.38 -3.71
C LEU A 328 4.48 -3.79 -3.60
N ALA A 329 4.19 -3.00 -2.57
CA ALA A 329 2.90 -2.31 -2.42
C ALA A 329 2.56 -1.41 -3.63
N ARG A 330 3.57 -0.95 -4.38
CA ARG A 330 3.37 -0.15 -5.59
C ARG A 330 3.12 -0.97 -6.86
N LEU A 331 3.15 -2.30 -6.81
CA LEU A 331 2.80 -3.15 -7.95
C LEU A 331 1.38 -2.91 -8.48
N LYS A 332 0.47 -2.43 -7.64
CA LYS A 332 -0.89 -2.01 -8.04
C LYS A 332 -0.91 -1.02 -9.19
N GLU A 333 0.16 -0.24 -9.40
CA GLU A 333 0.28 0.71 -10.51
C GLU A 333 0.38 0.02 -11.89
N LEU A 334 0.72 -1.27 -11.91
CA LEU A 334 0.74 -2.10 -13.12
C LEU A 334 -0.64 -2.65 -13.49
N VAL A 335 -1.62 -2.60 -12.57
CA VAL A 335 -2.98 -3.03 -12.84
C VAL A 335 -3.63 -2.01 -13.75
N GLN A 336 -4.01 -2.44 -14.95
CA GLN A 336 -4.52 -1.57 -16.02
C GLN A 336 -5.99 -1.89 -16.30
N ASP A 337 -6.80 -0.85 -16.40
CA ASP A 337 -8.25 -0.99 -16.65
C ASP A 337 -8.56 -1.39 -18.10
N ASP A 338 -7.60 -1.34 -19.01
CA ASP A 338 -7.74 -1.71 -20.42
C ASP A 338 -7.56 -3.21 -20.71
N ARG A 339 -7.29 -4.04 -19.66
CA ARG A 339 -7.16 -5.50 -19.72
C ARG A 339 -8.24 -6.20 -18.86
N PRO A 340 -9.54 -5.99 -19.15
CA PRO A 340 -10.61 -6.60 -18.35
C PRO A 340 -10.60 -8.14 -18.42
N ASP A 341 -9.96 -8.72 -19.42
CA ASP A 341 -9.73 -10.15 -19.57
C ASP A 341 -8.83 -10.74 -18.48
N LEU A 342 -8.00 -9.92 -17.86
CA LEU A 342 -7.06 -10.29 -16.77
C LEU A 342 -7.54 -9.86 -15.39
N MET A 343 -8.77 -9.36 -15.25
CA MET A 343 -9.36 -8.89 -14.01
C MET A 343 -10.71 -9.58 -13.73
N TRP A 344 -11.18 -9.44 -12.49
CA TRP A 344 -12.53 -9.83 -12.16
C TRP A 344 -13.55 -8.96 -12.94
N PRO A 345 -14.67 -9.52 -13.40
CA PRO A 345 -15.72 -8.71 -13.98
C PRO A 345 -16.24 -7.69 -12.96
N ASN A 346 -16.53 -6.48 -13.44
CA ASN A 346 -17.04 -5.42 -12.59
C ASN A 346 -18.33 -5.86 -11.90
N PHE A 347 -18.36 -5.77 -10.58
CA PHE A 347 -19.53 -6.02 -9.77
C PHE A 347 -20.36 -4.75 -9.64
N THR A 348 -21.66 -4.85 -9.96
CA THR A 348 -22.61 -3.75 -9.77
C THR A 348 -23.45 -4.04 -8.53
N PRO A 349 -23.25 -3.26 -7.43
CA PRO A 349 -24.06 -3.42 -6.24
C PRO A 349 -25.54 -3.15 -6.51
N ARG A 350 -26.41 -3.90 -5.86
CA ARG A 350 -27.84 -3.69 -6.00
C ARG A 350 -28.35 -2.55 -5.14
N VAL A 351 -29.41 -1.88 -5.61
CA VAL A 351 -30.24 -1.00 -4.79
C VAL A 351 -31.30 -1.86 -4.09
N PRO A 352 -31.49 -1.73 -2.76
CA PRO A 352 -32.52 -2.47 -2.06
C PRO A 352 -33.92 -2.20 -2.64
N GLU A 353 -34.69 -3.28 -2.86
CA GLU A 353 -36.02 -3.20 -3.48
C GLU A 353 -36.95 -2.18 -2.78
N ARG A 354 -36.94 -2.19 -1.43
CA ARG A 354 -37.77 -1.24 -0.66
C ARG A 354 -37.41 0.22 -0.94
N VAL A 355 -36.15 0.55 -1.20
CA VAL A 355 -35.77 1.92 -1.59
C VAL A 355 -36.32 2.26 -2.96
N GLN A 356 -36.35 1.29 -3.87
CA GLN A 356 -36.96 1.46 -5.20
C GLN A 356 -38.47 1.64 -5.10
N ASP A 357 -39.16 0.84 -4.27
CA ASP A 357 -40.63 0.93 -4.04
C ASP A 357 -41.03 2.30 -3.47
N HIS A 358 -40.15 2.97 -2.77
CA HIS A 358 -40.34 4.32 -2.25
C HIS A 358 -39.69 5.41 -3.12
N GLU A 359 -39.41 5.14 -4.39
CA GLU A 359 -38.82 6.09 -5.36
C GLU A 359 -37.50 6.74 -4.84
N GLY A 360 -36.80 6.05 -3.96
CA GLY A 360 -35.55 6.54 -3.35
C GLY A 360 -35.71 7.37 -2.09
N ASP A 361 -36.93 7.52 -1.54
CA ASP A 361 -37.18 8.17 -0.26
C ASP A 361 -36.76 7.25 0.89
N MET A 362 -35.59 7.54 1.46
CA MET A 362 -34.99 6.74 2.52
C MET A 362 -35.80 6.81 3.82
N PHE A 363 -36.38 7.96 4.13
CA PHE A 363 -37.17 8.12 5.37
C PHE A 363 -38.47 7.31 5.32
N ASN A 364 -39.18 7.32 4.21
CA ASN A 364 -40.38 6.53 4.07
C ASN A 364 -40.06 5.02 4.03
N ALA A 365 -39.00 4.62 3.35
CA ALA A 365 -38.53 3.23 3.33
C ALA A 365 -38.18 2.72 4.75
N ILE A 366 -37.48 3.52 5.56
CA ILE A 366 -37.10 3.18 6.94
C ILE A 366 -38.29 3.17 7.89
N ARG A 367 -39.25 4.12 7.73
CA ARG A 367 -40.50 4.14 8.54
C ARG A 367 -41.31 2.89 8.36
N GLN A 368 -41.31 2.30 7.17
CA GLN A 368 -42.04 1.06 6.92
C GLN A 368 -41.42 -0.12 7.67
N LYS A 369 -40.09 -0.24 7.66
CA LYS A 369 -39.34 -1.30 8.35
C LYS A 369 -37.86 -0.96 8.35
N ASP A 370 -37.12 -1.38 9.38
CA ASP A 370 -35.67 -1.32 9.45
C ASP A 370 -35.00 -1.94 8.22
N MET A 371 -33.90 -1.33 7.78
CA MET A 371 -33.11 -1.82 6.65
C MET A 371 -31.73 -2.23 7.12
N LEU A 372 -31.34 -3.45 6.76
CA LEU A 372 -29.98 -3.93 6.87
C LEU A 372 -29.33 -3.87 5.49
N LEU A 373 -28.18 -3.24 5.37
CA LEU A 373 -27.40 -3.17 4.14
C LEU A 373 -26.15 -4.03 4.30
N HIS A 374 -25.90 -4.90 3.33
CA HIS A 374 -24.70 -5.74 3.30
C HIS A 374 -23.77 -5.28 2.17
N HIS A 375 -22.84 -4.42 2.50
CA HIS A 375 -21.83 -3.96 1.55
C HIS A 375 -20.77 -5.06 1.29
N PRO A 376 -20.27 -5.16 0.06
CA PRO A 376 -20.52 -4.34 -1.15
C PRO A 376 -21.71 -4.81 -1.99
N TYR A 377 -22.53 -5.77 -1.54
CA TYR A 377 -23.62 -6.36 -2.34
C TYR A 377 -24.80 -5.41 -2.51
N GLU A 378 -25.16 -4.65 -1.48
CA GLU A 378 -25.97 -3.44 -1.62
C GLU A 378 -25.06 -2.22 -1.75
N THR A 379 -25.49 -1.25 -2.60
CA THR A 379 -24.71 -0.05 -2.84
C THR A 379 -24.57 0.83 -1.60
N PHE A 380 -23.36 1.36 -1.38
CA PHE A 380 -23.11 2.33 -0.32
C PHE A 380 -23.80 3.68 -0.58
N ASP A 381 -24.22 3.95 -1.83
CA ASP A 381 -24.99 5.15 -2.19
C ASP A 381 -26.26 5.32 -1.36
N MET A 382 -26.78 4.24 -0.79
CA MET A 382 -27.94 4.34 0.12
C MET A 382 -27.64 5.10 1.39
N VAL A 383 -26.42 4.93 1.94
CA VAL A 383 -25.96 5.67 3.12
C VAL A 383 -25.75 7.15 2.75
N VAL A 384 -25.10 7.41 1.64
CA VAL A 384 -24.90 8.77 1.12
C VAL A 384 -26.24 9.45 0.85
N ARG A 385 -27.17 8.78 0.20
CA ARG A 385 -28.52 9.28 -0.08
C ARG A 385 -29.30 9.60 1.20
N PHE A 386 -29.23 8.74 2.19
CA PHE A 386 -29.86 8.97 3.49
C PHE A 386 -29.36 10.27 4.15
N LEU A 387 -28.04 10.47 4.17
CA LEU A 387 -27.45 11.68 4.71
C LEU A 387 -27.78 12.93 3.90
N ALA A 388 -27.74 12.84 2.57
CA ALA A 388 -28.11 13.96 1.70
C ALA A 388 -29.60 14.34 1.86
N GLN A 389 -30.49 13.36 2.02
CA GLN A 389 -31.90 13.65 2.35
C GLN A 389 -32.02 14.29 3.75
N ALA A 390 -31.29 13.76 4.75
CA ALA A 390 -31.29 14.32 6.09
C ALA A 390 -30.78 15.77 6.11
N ALA A 391 -29.77 16.10 5.31
CA ALA A 391 -29.24 17.45 5.20
C ALA A 391 -30.28 18.46 4.69
N ARG A 392 -31.19 18.03 3.83
CA ARG A 392 -32.21 18.90 3.18
C ARG A 392 -33.59 18.87 3.81
N ASP A 393 -33.94 17.79 4.52
CA ASP A 393 -35.27 17.67 5.15
C ASP A 393 -35.42 18.67 6.31
N PRO A 394 -36.41 19.59 6.25
CA PRO A 394 -36.62 20.57 7.28
C PRO A 394 -37.04 19.98 8.65
N ASN A 395 -37.51 18.72 8.66
CA ASN A 395 -37.90 18.04 9.89
C ASN A 395 -36.70 17.40 10.62
N VAL A 396 -35.54 17.29 9.97
CA VAL A 396 -34.31 16.84 10.61
C VAL A 396 -33.62 17.99 11.31
N VAL A 397 -33.50 17.90 12.63
CA VAL A 397 -32.95 18.97 13.49
C VAL A 397 -31.47 18.75 13.81
N ALA A 398 -31.00 17.50 13.79
CA ALA A 398 -29.64 17.18 14.15
C ALA A 398 -29.15 15.91 13.45
N ILE A 399 -27.83 15.85 13.19
CA ILE A 399 -27.11 14.65 12.68
C ILE A 399 -25.94 14.38 13.63
N LYS A 400 -25.80 13.14 14.08
CA LYS A 400 -24.63 12.64 14.82
C LYS A 400 -24.02 11.49 14.04
N GLN A 401 -22.75 11.64 13.65
CA GLN A 401 -22.07 10.70 12.75
C GLN A 401 -20.68 10.40 13.28
N THR A 402 -20.32 9.11 13.33
CA THR A 402 -18.93 8.68 13.49
C THR A 402 -18.35 8.42 12.11
N LEU A 403 -17.17 8.96 11.84
CA LEU A 403 -16.42 8.80 10.59
C LEU A 403 -15.12 8.07 10.88
N TYR A 404 -15.00 6.85 10.38
CA TYR A 404 -13.80 6.00 10.62
C TYR A 404 -12.68 6.31 9.62
N ARG A 405 -12.97 6.29 8.33
CA ARG A 405 -12.04 6.70 7.26
C ARG A 405 -12.78 7.56 6.27
N THR A 406 -12.27 8.74 6.01
CA THR A 406 -12.83 9.67 5.03
C THR A 406 -11.76 10.02 3.99
N SER A 407 -12.16 10.09 2.72
CA SER A 407 -11.36 10.72 1.67
C SER A 407 -11.55 12.24 1.72
N ASN A 408 -10.62 12.98 1.12
CA ASN A 408 -10.73 14.45 1.00
C ASN A 408 -11.98 14.91 0.22
N GLU A 409 -12.54 14.04 -0.63
CA GLU A 409 -13.74 14.27 -1.44
C GLU A 409 -14.85 13.30 -1.05
N SER A 410 -15.15 13.21 0.25
CA SER A 410 -16.17 12.29 0.74
C SER A 410 -17.58 12.91 0.61
N PRO A 411 -18.50 12.30 -0.14
CA PRO A 411 -19.88 12.78 -0.25
C PRO A 411 -20.64 12.77 1.10
N ILE A 412 -20.14 12.00 2.07
CA ILE A 412 -20.66 12.03 3.45
C ILE A 412 -20.28 13.35 4.11
N VAL A 413 -19.00 13.77 3.99
CA VAL A 413 -18.54 15.04 4.57
C VAL A 413 -19.26 16.21 3.91
N GLU A 414 -19.45 16.20 2.60
CA GLU A 414 -20.23 17.20 1.87
C GLU A 414 -21.67 17.30 2.40
N ALA A 415 -22.34 16.17 2.60
CA ALA A 415 -23.70 16.15 3.15
C ALA A 415 -23.78 16.68 4.59
N LEU A 416 -22.75 16.43 5.42
CA LEU A 416 -22.68 16.98 6.78
C LEU A 416 -22.44 18.49 6.78
N CYS A 417 -21.60 18.99 5.88
CA CYS A 417 -21.41 20.44 5.69
C CYS A 417 -22.70 21.10 5.20
N GLU A 418 -23.38 20.54 4.19
CA GLU A 418 -24.69 21.02 3.72
C GLU A 418 -25.73 21.06 4.85
N ALA A 419 -25.75 20.04 5.71
CA ALA A 419 -26.64 19.99 6.84
C ALA A 419 -26.38 21.16 7.84
N ALA A 420 -25.11 21.43 8.12
CA ALA A 420 -24.73 22.54 9.02
C ALA A 420 -25.08 23.91 8.41
N GLU A 421 -24.84 24.09 7.11
CA GLU A 421 -25.24 25.30 6.37
C GLU A 421 -26.76 25.50 6.35
N ASN A 422 -27.53 24.43 6.31
CA ASN A 422 -28.98 24.43 6.45
C ASN A 422 -29.47 24.64 7.90
N GLY A 423 -28.57 24.97 8.84
CA GLY A 423 -28.89 25.30 10.21
C GLY A 423 -29.17 24.13 11.14
N LYS A 424 -28.79 22.91 10.75
CA LYS A 424 -28.94 21.72 11.60
C LYS A 424 -27.76 21.58 12.57
N SER A 425 -28.03 20.97 13.73
CA SER A 425 -26.94 20.61 14.66
C SER A 425 -26.20 19.39 14.15
N VAL A 426 -24.92 19.56 13.78
CA VAL A 426 -24.09 18.46 13.29
C VAL A 426 -22.98 18.18 14.29
N THR A 427 -22.87 16.91 14.70
CA THR A 427 -21.76 16.40 15.51
C THR A 427 -21.08 15.25 14.76
N ALA A 428 -19.85 15.44 14.34
CA ALA A 428 -19.04 14.41 13.71
C ALA A 428 -17.89 14.00 14.63
N LEU A 429 -17.83 12.71 14.96
CA LEU A 429 -16.68 12.10 15.61
C LEU A 429 -15.78 11.51 14.51
N VAL A 430 -14.59 12.05 14.37
CA VAL A 430 -13.62 11.59 13.36
C VAL A 430 -12.55 10.79 14.06
N GLU A 431 -12.36 9.56 13.63
CA GLU A 431 -11.32 8.66 14.13
C GLU A 431 -10.04 8.77 13.29
#